data_d7edf5a530ccba91b491db010f285b32
#
_entry.id   d7edf5a530ccba91b491db010f285b32
#
_cell.length_a   1.000
_cell.length_b   1.000
_cell.length_c   1.000
_cell.angle_alpha   90.00
_cell.angle_beta   90.00
_cell.angle_gamma   90.00
#
_symmetry.space_group_name_H-M   'P 1'
#
loop_
_entity.id
_entity.type
_entity.pdbx_description
1 polymer ?
#
loop_
_entity_poly.entity_id
_entity_poly.type
_entity_poly.pdbx_seq_one_letter_code
_entity_poly.pdbx_strand_id
1 'polypeptide(L)'
;STEMKQKIMESEVYAVSTKYDGHLYILHFDGKVARLFNAGKNCIEDAPLLKEVENTLKGKCESVVLAGELYVHKSGERSRSFDLAACLDDGLDQLSFVAFDILQFNGADVKGTIKEVDQQLKALLDGGKAVHSIKNDFVNSRNDIEALYNKIVVQDGHEGLIVKSDFAPTYKIKPLITLDAVVLGYAEGEGLQEGMLREVLVGLSTGKNEYLNIARISNGFSNAETKELLSFFEGMKVDSNYLEVAGTNVAFTMVKPVEVIEFT
;
A
#
# COMPACT_ATOMS: atom_id res chain seq x y z
N SER A 1 9.49 -3.97 -14.67
CA SER A 1 9.31 -5.19 -15.48
C SER A 1 9.12 -4.82 -16.95
N THR A 2 9.43 -5.74 -17.85
CA THR A 2 9.33 -5.56 -19.31
C THR A 2 7.89 -5.26 -19.75
N GLU A 3 6.88 -5.81 -19.10
CA GLU A 3 5.47 -5.53 -19.38
C GLU A 3 5.03 -4.10 -19.06
N MET A 4 5.59 -3.50 -18.00
CA MET A 4 5.27 -2.12 -17.65
C MET A 4 5.92 -1.12 -18.64
N LYS A 5 7.08 -1.50 -19.22
CA LYS A 5 7.76 -0.71 -20.24
C LYS A 5 6.93 -0.52 -21.52
N GLN A 6 6.01 -1.45 -21.82
CA GLN A 6 5.14 -1.39 -23.00
C GLN A 6 3.83 -0.61 -22.78
N LYS A 7 3.45 -0.33 -21.51
CA LYS A 7 2.17 0.31 -21.18
C LYS A 7 2.25 1.84 -21.02
N ILE A 8 3.44 2.38 -20.84
CA ILE A 8 3.65 3.84 -20.77
C ILE A 8 3.87 4.35 -22.20
N MET A 9 2.90 5.08 -22.71
CA MET A 9 2.98 5.68 -24.04
C MET A 9 3.80 6.97 -24.01
N GLU A 10 4.71 7.12 -24.94
CA GLU A 10 5.39 8.40 -25.18
C GLU A 10 4.40 9.37 -25.81
N SER A 11 4.37 10.59 -25.36
CA SER A 11 3.46 11.69 -25.75
C SER A 11 2.27 11.95 -24.80
N GLU A 12 1.94 11.08 -23.88
CA GLU A 12 0.97 11.41 -22.83
C GLU A 12 1.64 12.17 -21.68
N VAL A 13 0.89 13.04 -21.04
CA VAL A 13 1.34 13.69 -19.80
C VAL A 13 0.97 12.82 -18.63
N TYR A 14 1.99 12.46 -17.86
CA TYR A 14 1.85 11.68 -16.62
C TYR A 14 2.14 12.57 -15.42
N ALA A 15 1.26 12.48 -14.42
CA ALA A 15 1.54 13.02 -13.09
C ALA A 15 2.23 11.92 -12.28
N VAL A 16 3.47 12.18 -11.89
CA VAL A 16 4.29 11.25 -11.11
C VAL A 16 4.46 11.79 -9.71
N SER A 17 4.14 10.98 -8.71
CA SER A 17 4.26 11.38 -7.31
C SER A 17 4.85 10.25 -6.47
N THR A 18 5.39 10.62 -5.30
CA THR A 18 5.83 9.68 -4.28
C THR A 18 4.67 8.80 -3.83
N LYS A 19 4.90 7.48 -3.76
CA LYS A 19 4.01 6.58 -3.07
C LYS A 19 4.29 6.66 -1.57
N TYR A 20 3.35 7.25 -0.82
CA TYR A 20 3.39 7.25 0.63
C TYR A 20 3.01 5.85 1.17
N ASP A 21 3.64 5.46 2.27
CA ASP A 21 3.41 4.18 2.95
C ASP A 21 2.53 4.44 4.18
N GLY A 22 1.26 4.53 3.95
CA GLY A 22 0.22 4.81 4.93
C GLY A 22 -1.06 4.04 4.63
N HIS A 23 -2.20 4.60 4.98
CA HIS A 23 -3.50 4.05 4.65
C HIS A 23 -4.38 5.10 3.96
N LEU A 24 -5.19 4.63 3.01
CA LEU A 24 -6.21 5.46 2.35
C LEU A 24 -7.25 5.93 3.37
N TYR A 25 -7.39 7.25 3.47
CA TYR A 25 -8.46 7.90 4.21
C TYR A 25 -9.19 8.93 3.33
N ILE A 26 -10.45 9.15 3.67
CA ILE A 26 -11.27 10.23 3.12
C ILE A 26 -11.36 11.32 4.18
N LEU A 27 -10.90 12.51 3.85
CA LEU A 27 -11.05 13.70 4.67
C LEU A 27 -12.32 14.42 4.25
N HIS A 28 -13.23 14.62 5.18
CA HIS A 28 -14.45 15.40 5.01
C HIS A 28 -14.38 16.66 5.86
N PHE A 29 -14.56 17.81 5.23
CA PHE A 29 -14.74 19.11 5.89
C PHE A 29 -16.09 19.67 5.52
N ASP A 30 -16.92 20.01 6.51
CA ASP A 30 -18.29 20.50 6.35
C ASP A 30 -18.43 22.03 6.46
N GLY A 31 -17.32 22.76 6.34
CA GLY A 31 -17.24 24.20 6.54
C GLY A 31 -16.92 24.62 7.98
N LYS A 32 -16.96 23.68 8.93
CA LYS A 32 -16.67 23.94 10.34
C LYS A 32 -15.78 22.88 10.97
N VAL A 33 -16.09 21.61 10.72
CA VAL A 33 -15.44 20.46 11.35
C VAL A 33 -14.85 19.54 10.29
N ALA A 34 -13.65 19.09 10.52
CA ALA A 34 -12.96 18.11 9.70
C ALA A 34 -13.00 16.72 10.35
N ARG A 35 -13.15 15.68 9.55
CA ARG A 35 -13.13 14.26 9.97
C ARG A 35 -12.42 13.41 8.95
N LEU A 36 -11.79 12.34 9.41
CA LEU A 36 -11.16 11.34 8.55
C LEU A 36 -11.87 9.99 8.67
N PHE A 37 -12.12 9.36 7.53
CA PHE A 37 -12.79 8.06 7.44
C PHE A 37 -11.94 7.07 6.65
N ASN A 38 -11.87 5.83 7.09
CA ASN A 38 -11.25 4.76 6.33
C ASN A 38 -12.29 3.79 5.73
N ALA A 39 -11.84 2.84 4.91
CA ALA A 39 -12.69 1.83 4.30
C ALA A 39 -13.38 0.90 5.33
N GLY A 40 -12.79 0.73 6.53
CA GLY A 40 -13.37 -0.01 7.65
C GLY A 40 -14.42 0.76 8.43
N LYS A 41 -14.83 1.96 7.96
CA LYS A 41 -15.82 2.85 8.60
C LYS A 41 -15.35 3.41 9.96
N ASN A 42 -14.06 3.33 10.28
CA ASN A 42 -13.52 4.02 11.44
C ASN A 42 -13.42 5.51 11.13
N CYS A 43 -13.77 6.33 12.12
CA CYS A 43 -13.72 7.78 12.06
C CYS A 43 -12.69 8.32 13.05
N ILE A 44 -11.88 9.28 12.61
CA ILE A 44 -11.01 10.08 13.48
C ILE A 44 -11.62 11.49 13.51
N GLU A 45 -12.01 11.94 14.71
CA GLU A 45 -12.63 13.25 14.93
C GLU A 45 -11.81 14.17 15.84
N ASP A 46 -10.83 13.61 16.55
CA ASP A 46 -9.99 14.37 17.48
C ASP A 46 -8.50 14.05 17.24
N ALA A 47 -7.91 14.76 16.29
CA ALA A 47 -6.48 14.72 16.01
C ALA A 47 -5.99 16.13 15.69
N PRO A 48 -4.77 16.54 16.11
CA PRO A 48 -4.22 17.87 15.86
C PRO A 48 -4.24 18.29 14.39
N LEU A 49 -3.99 17.34 13.47
CA LEU A 49 -4.04 17.60 12.03
C LEU A 49 -5.42 18.08 11.55
N LEU A 50 -6.54 17.66 12.18
CA LEU A 50 -7.88 18.10 11.83
C LEU A 50 -8.11 19.58 12.16
N LYS A 51 -7.50 20.08 13.23
CA LYS A 51 -7.52 21.51 13.55
C LYS A 51 -6.75 22.33 12.52
N GLU A 52 -5.66 21.78 11.99
CA GLU A 52 -4.92 22.42 10.89
C GLU A 52 -5.79 22.46 9.62
N VAL A 53 -6.51 21.37 9.28
CA VAL A 53 -7.47 21.34 8.17
C VAL A 53 -8.52 22.42 8.31
N GLU A 54 -9.19 22.48 9.47
CA GLU A 54 -10.23 23.46 9.75
C GLU A 54 -9.73 24.89 9.54
N ASN A 55 -8.54 25.20 10.03
CA ASN A 55 -7.92 26.51 9.87
C ASN A 55 -7.51 26.80 8.42
N THR A 56 -6.94 25.81 7.73
CA THR A 56 -6.44 25.94 6.36
C THR A 56 -7.58 26.12 5.36
N LEU A 57 -8.71 25.43 5.55
CA LEU A 57 -9.85 25.45 4.65
C LEU A 57 -10.87 26.54 4.97
N LYS A 58 -10.79 27.15 6.15
CA LYS A 58 -11.71 28.19 6.57
C LYS A 58 -11.76 29.35 5.57
N GLY A 59 -12.96 29.62 5.04
CA GLY A 59 -13.19 30.67 4.06
C GLY A 59 -12.72 30.36 2.62
N LYS A 60 -12.13 29.17 2.39
CA LYS A 60 -11.75 28.72 1.04
C LYS A 60 -12.86 27.88 0.37
N CYS A 61 -13.69 27.20 1.16
CA CYS A 61 -14.82 26.41 0.66
C CYS A 61 -15.92 26.29 1.73
N GLU A 62 -17.15 25.97 1.29
CA GLU A 62 -18.27 25.62 2.18
C GLU A 62 -18.16 24.19 2.68
N SER A 63 -17.69 23.27 1.81
CA SER A 63 -17.41 21.89 2.15
C SER A 63 -16.42 21.28 1.15
N VAL A 64 -15.68 20.27 1.56
CA VAL A 64 -14.82 19.51 0.66
C VAL A 64 -14.64 18.06 1.14
N VAL A 65 -14.56 17.14 0.18
CA VAL A 65 -14.22 15.73 0.40
C VAL A 65 -12.95 15.43 -0.38
N LEU A 66 -11.89 15.09 0.34
CA LEU A 66 -10.57 14.79 -0.23
C LEU A 66 -10.25 13.31 -0.04
N ALA A 67 -9.67 12.68 -1.06
CA ALA A 67 -9.02 11.39 -0.90
C ALA A 67 -7.51 11.60 -0.70
N GLY A 68 -6.92 10.85 0.24
CA GLY A 68 -5.52 11.00 0.57
C GLY A 68 -4.96 9.81 1.34
N GLU A 69 -3.66 9.86 1.58
CA GLU A 69 -2.96 8.90 2.43
C GLU A 69 -2.72 9.50 3.81
N LEU A 70 -3.22 8.82 4.84
CA LEU A 70 -2.88 9.11 6.24
C LEU A 70 -1.62 8.33 6.60
N TYR A 71 -0.62 9.03 7.10
CA TYR A 71 0.69 8.45 7.43
C TYR A 71 1.28 9.11 8.69
N VAL A 72 2.30 8.49 9.26
CA VAL A 72 3.04 9.04 10.40
C VAL A 72 4.21 9.86 9.89
N HIS A 73 4.32 11.11 10.30
CA HIS A 73 5.49 11.93 9.97
C HIS A 73 6.68 11.55 10.85
N LYS A 74 7.76 11.08 10.21
CA LYS A 74 9.04 10.79 10.87
C LYS A 74 10.14 11.68 10.32
N SER A 75 10.89 12.32 11.20
CA SER A 75 12.02 13.15 10.79
C SER A 75 13.20 12.27 10.41
N GLY A 76 13.60 12.32 9.12
CA GLY A 76 14.78 11.60 8.62
C GLY A 76 14.59 10.12 8.36
N GLU A 77 13.39 9.58 8.59
CA GLU A 77 13.07 8.18 8.33
C GLU A 77 11.82 8.04 7.46
N ARG A 78 11.75 6.95 6.71
CA ARG A 78 10.54 6.60 5.95
C ARG A 78 9.45 6.11 6.92
N SER A 79 8.26 6.71 6.84
CA SER A 79 7.06 6.16 7.45
C SER A 79 6.71 4.79 6.87
N ARG A 80 6.17 3.91 7.70
CA ARG A 80 5.67 2.60 7.31
C ARG A 80 4.21 2.46 7.71
N SER A 81 3.45 1.68 6.98
CA SER A 81 2.02 1.47 7.27
C SER A 81 1.77 0.90 8.67
N PHE A 82 2.68 0.09 9.22
CA PHE A 82 2.57 -0.42 10.58
C PHE A 82 2.79 0.67 11.67
N ASP A 83 3.54 1.74 11.37
CA ASP A 83 3.70 2.87 12.29
C ASP A 83 2.36 3.56 12.54
N LEU A 84 1.50 3.61 11.50
CA LEU A 84 0.19 4.20 11.61
C LEU A 84 -0.72 3.47 12.61
N ALA A 85 -0.68 2.14 12.64
CA ALA A 85 -1.46 1.36 13.58
C ALA A 85 -1.08 1.70 15.04
N ALA A 86 0.22 1.74 15.34
CA ALA A 86 0.71 2.13 16.67
C ALA A 86 0.35 3.59 17.02
N CYS A 87 0.45 4.51 16.04
CA CYS A 87 0.16 5.93 16.24
C CYS A 87 -1.33 6.21 16.47
N LEU A 88 -2.23 5.41 15.92
CA LEU A 88 -3.69 5.55 16.14
C LEU A 88 -4.10 5.24 17.58
N ASP A 89 -3.34 4.40 18.28
CA ASP A 89 -3.60 4.08 19.69
C ASP A 89 -3.04 5.15 20.64
N ASP A 90 -1.84 5.67 20.33
CA ASP A 90 -1.18 6.70 21.14
C ASP A 90 -0.17 7.48 20.27
N GLY A 91 -0.48 8.72 19.94
CA GLY A 91 0.43 9.56 19.14
C GLY A 91 -0.23 10.28 17.96
N LEU A 92 -1.50 10.64 18.07
CA LEU A 92 -2.26 11.32 17.00
C LEU A 92 -1.64 12.67 16.54
N ASP A 93 -0.73 13.24 17.32
CA ASP A 93 0.05 14.43 16.99
C ASP A 93 1.10 14.22 15.89
N GLN A 94 1.50 12.97 15.64
CA GLN A 94 2.44 12.60 14.60
C GLN A 94 1.77 12.30 13.26
N LEU A 95 0.43 12.30 13.21
CA LEU A 95 -0.32 12.04 12.00
C LEU A 95 -0.14 13.17 10.98
N SER A 96 0.02 12.77 9.73
CA SER A 96 -0.01 13.65 8.57
C SER A 96 -0.91 13.07 7.48
N PHE A 97 -1.51 13.96 6.69
CA PHE A 97 -2.39 13.58 5.59
C PHE A 97 -1.94 14.25 4.30
N VAL A 98 -1.66 13.44 3.28
CA VAL A 98 -1.37 13.92 1.93
C VAL A 98 -2.56 13.68 1.02
N ALA A 99 -3.24 14.76 0.61
CA ALA A 99 -4.35 14.69 -0.31
C ALA A 99 -3.85 14.51 -1.76
N PHE A 100 -4.44 13.59 -2.48
CA PHE A 100 -4.10 13.30 -3.87
C PHE A 100 -5.30 13.39 -4.83
N ASP A 101 -6.51 13.62 -4.31
CA ASP A 101 -7.72 13.80 -5.11
C ASP A 101 -8.78 14.62 -4.38
N ILE A 102 -9.67 15.28 -5.14
CA ILE A 102 -10.85 15.98 -4.64
C ILE A 102 -12.08 15.24 -5.16
N LEU A 103 -12.83 14.62 -4.27
CA LEU A 103 -14.03 13.87 -4.63
C LEU A 103 -15.23 14.81 -4.77
N GLN A 104 -15.37 15.74 -3.80
CA GLN A 104 -16.45 16.75 -3.84
C GLN A 104 -15.92 18.12 -3.39
N PHE A 105 -16.48 19.17 -3.97
CA PHE A 105 -16.22 20.56 -3.63
C PHE A 105 -17.52 21.34 -3.58
N ASN A 106 -17.84 21.94 -2.43
CA ASN A 106 -19.09 22.68 -2.17
C ASN A 106 -20.34 21.85 -2.55
N GLY A 107 -20.35 20.57 -2.20
CA GLY A 107 -21.47 19.66 -2.43
C GLY A 107 -21.56 19.07 -3.83
N ALA A 108 -20.70 19.46 -4.76
CA ALA A 108 -20.68 18.93 -6.13
C ALA A 108 -19.49 17.99 -6.36
N ASP A 109 -19.70 16.93 -7.14
CA ASP A 109 -18.61 16.04 -7.56
C ASP A 109 -17.63 16.79 -8.45
N VAL A 110 -16.34 16.65 -8.16
CA VAL A 110 -15.27 17.28 -8.95
C VAL A 110 -14.98 16.44 -10.19
N LYS A 111 -15.05 17.09 -11.34
CA LYS A 111 -14.69 16.52 -12.65
C LYS A 111 -13.66 17.43 -13.27
N GLY A 112 -12.49 16.89 -13.59
CA GLY A 112 -11.40 17.65 -14.17
C GLY A 112 -10.22 16.75 -14.53
N THR A 113 -9.27 17.32 -15.23
CA THR A 113 -8.00 16.67 -15.52
C THR A 113 -7.16 16.59 -14.23
N ILE A 114 -6.21 15.66 -14.20
CA ILE A 114 -5.28 15.51 -13.05
C ILE A 114 -4.57 16.84 -12.76
N LYS A 115 -4.26 17.63 -13.80
CA LYS A 115 -3.59 18.92 -13.64
C LYS A 115 -4.49 19.97 -12.98
N GLU A 116 -5.78 20.00 -13.32
CA GLU A 116 -6.75 20.91 -12.70
C GLU A 116 -6.99 20.55 -11.23
N VAL A 117 -7.16 19.26 -10.93
CA VAL A 117 -7.29 18.76 -9.56
C VAL A 117 -6.02 19.06 -8.74
N ASP A 118 -4.82 18.86 -9.29
CA ASP A 118 -3.55 19.18 -8.64
C ASP A 118 -3.44 20.68 -8.30
N GLN A 119 -3.82 21.56 -9.22
CA GLN A 119 -3.83 23.00 -8.97
C GLN A 119 -4.83 23.38 -7.89
N GLN A 120 -6.02 22.81 -7.90
CA GLN A 120 -7.06 23.08 -6.90
C GLN A 120 -6.63 22.56 -5.51
N LEU A 121 -6.07 21.36 -5.41
CA LEU A 121 -5.52 20.82 -4.18
C LEU A 121 -4.43 21.72 -3.58
N LYS A 122 -3.49 22.17 -4.41
CA LYS A 122 -2.44 23.10 -3.99
C LYS A 122 -3.00 24.39 -3.44
N ALA A 123 -4.00 24.99 -4.11
CA ALA A 123 -4.64 26.21 -3.64
C ALA A 123 -5.42 26.02 -2.33
N LEU A 124 -6.12 24.89 -2.19
CA LEU A 124 -6.89 24.57 -0.98
C LEU A 124 -5.99 24.35 0.24
N LEU A 125 -4.90 23.59 0.07
CA LEU A 125 -4.04 23.13 1.15
C LEU A 125 -2.74 23.94 1.29
N ASP A 126 -2.67 25.10 0.62
CA ASP A 126 -1.52 26.01 0.75
C ASP A 126 -1.31 26.46 2.19
N GLY A 127 -0.06 26.37 2.66
CA GLY A 127 0.35 26.71 4.04
C GLY A 127 0.16 25.58 5.06
N GLY A 128 -0.44 24.44 4.69
CA GLY A 128 -0.55 23.28 5.57
C GLY A 128 0.80 22.58 5.80
N LYS A 129 0.99 22.01 6.98
CA LYS A 129 2.19 21.27 7.38
C LYS A 129 1.89 19.79 7.56
N ALA A 130 1.00 19.44 8.47
CA ALA A 130 0.53 18.06 8.66
C ALA A 130 -0.47 17.66 7.58
N VAL A 131 -1.18 18.62 6.97
CA VAL A 131 -2.10 18.40 5.87
C VAL A 131 -1.62 19.15 4.64
N HIS A 132 -1.33 18.44 3.56
CA HIS A 132 -0.81 19.04 2.32
C HIS A 132 -1.27 18.29 1.07
N SER A 133 -1.16 18.93 -0.09
CA SER A 133 -1.39 18.29 -1.37
C SER A 133 -0.21 17.41 -1.76
N ILE A 134 -0.49 16.33 -2.49
CA ILE A 134 0.57 15.52 -3.12
C ILE A 134 1.40 16.38 -4.07
N LYS A 135 2.70 16.18 -4.07
CA LYS A 135 3.59 16.80 -5.07
C LYS A 135 3.60 15.93 -6.31
N ASN A 136 3.09 16.48 -7.43
CA ASN A 136 3.17 15.86 -8.74
C ASN A 136 4.24 16.50 -9.59
N ASP A 137 5.09 15.68 -10.20
CA ASP A 137 5.98 16.05 -11.30
C ASP A 137 5.29 15.61 -12.61
N PHE A 138 5.03 16.58 -13.51
CA PHE A 138 4.37 16.30 -14.79
C PHE A 138 5.40 16.04 -15.87
N VAL A 139 5.40 14.83 -16.41
CA VAL A 139 6.37 14.34 -17.39
C VAL A 139 5.68 13.66 -18.57
N ASN A 140 6.39 13.51 -19.70
CA ASN A 140 5.81 12.92 -20.91
C ASN A 140 6.70 11.81 -21.53
N SER A 141 7.74 11.40 -20.83
CA SER A 141 8.61 10.33 -21.30
C SER A 141 8.87 9.27 -20.23
N ARG A 142 9.16 8.06 -20.68
CA ARG A 142 9.60 6.97 -19.79
C ARG A 142 10.92 7.33 -19.08
N ASN A 143 11.84 7.96 -19.77
CA ASN A 143 13.14 8.32 -19.20
C ASN A 143 13.00 9.28 -18.01
N ASP A 144 12.04 10.22 -18.08
CA ASP A 144 11.76 11.11 -16.97
C ASP A 144 11.15 10.35 -15.77
N ILE A 145 10.26 9.37 -16.02
CA ILE A 145 9.72 8.52 -14.96
C ILE A 145 10.84 7.68 -14.33
N GLU A 146 11.74 7.11 -15.11
CA GLU A 146 12.91 6.36 -14.61
C GLU A 146 13.85 7.27 -13.80
N ALA A 147 14.07 8.50 -14.24
CA ALA A 147 14.86 9.49 -13.48
C ALA A 147 14.22 9.82 -12.13
N LEU A 148 12.91 10.05 -12.10
CA LEU A 148 12.15 10.27 -10.86
C LEU A 148 12.17 9.03 -9.96
N TYR A 149 12.08 7.82 -10.52
CA TYR A 149 12.21 6.60 -9.76
C TYR A 149 13.57 6.48 -9.07
N ASN A 150 14.64 6.71 -9.82
CA ASN A 150 15.99 6.66 -9.27
C ASN A 150 16.19 7.69 -8.15
N LYS A 151 15.65 8.91 -8.32
CA LYS A 151 15.72 9.94 -7.28
C LYS A 151 14.86 9.57 -6.06
N ILE A 152 13.55 9.37 -6.24
CA ILE A 152 12.60 9.26 -5.14
C ILE A 152 12.70 7.90 -4.44
N VAL A 153 12.89 6.80 -5.21
CA VAL A 153 12.84 5.45 -4.64
C VAL A 153 14.24 4.96 -4.28
N VAL A 154 15.22 5.11 -5.19
CA VAL A 154 16.56 4.55 -4.97
C VAL A 154 17.40 5.45 -4.05
N GLN A 155 17.40 6.77 -4.29
CA GLN A 155 18.23 7.72 -3.52
C GLN A 155 17.55 8.16 -2.21
N ASP A 156 16.27 8.57 -2.29
CA ASP A 156 15.53 9.12 -1.14
C ASP A 156 14.85 8.01 -0.30
N GLY A 157 14.82 6.74 -0.77
CA GLY A 157 14.36 5.58 -0.01
C GLY A 157 12.84 5.47 0.15
N HIS A 158 12.04 6.15 -0.67
CA HIS A 158 10.58 6.05 -0.64
C HIS A 158 10.07 4.68 -1.13
N GLU A 159 8.81 4.33 -0.81
CA GLU A 159 8.20 3.03 -1.14
C GLU A 159 8.12 2.76 -2.65
N GLY A 160 7.86 3.79 -3.43
CA GLY A 160 7.63 3.69 -4.85
C GLY A 160 7.12 4.99 -5.44
N LEU A 161 6.63 4.90 -6.67
CA LEU A 161 5.94 5.98 -7.37
C LEU A 161 4.49 5.62 -7.64
N ILE A 162 3.64 6.65 -7.71
CA ILE A 162 2.32 6.61 -8.33
C ILE A 162 2.43 7.38 -9.65
N VAL A 163 2.00 6.75 -10.74
CA VAL A 163 1.97 7.36 -12.08
C VAL A 163 0.53 7.38 -12.56
N LYS A 164 -0.01 8.57 -12.77
CA LYS A 164 -1.40 8.81 -13.21
C LYS A 164 -1.42 9.49 -14.57
N SER A 165 -2.42 9.17 -15.37
CA SER A 165 -2.75 9.86 -16.62
C SER A 165 -4.27 9.99 -16.73
N ASP A 166 -4.75 11.03 -17.43
CA ASP A 166 -6.19 11.21 -17.69
C ASP A 166 -6.77 10.13 -18.60
N PHE A 167 -5.91 9.42 -19.34
CA PHE A 167 -6.30 8.47 -20.38
C PHE A 167 -5.85 7.03 -20.12
N ALA A 168 -5.10 6.79 -19.05
CA ALA A 168 -4.55 5.48 -18.73
C ALA A 168 -4.84 5.08 -17.27
N PRO A 169 -4.81 3.80 -16.93
CA PRO A 169 -4.89 3.35 -15.54
C PRO A 169 -3.77 3.94 -14.68
N THR A 170 -4.03 4.11 -13.40
CA THR A 170 -3.01 4.47 -12.42
C THR A 170 -2.05 3.32 -12.20
N TYR A 171 -0.75 3.58 -12.33
CA TYR A 171 0.31 2.60 -12.08
C TYR A 171 0.98 2.86 -10.74
N LYS A 172 1.21 1.76 -9.99
CA LYS A 172 2.04 1.76 -8.77
C LYS A 172 3.37 1.10 -9.12
N ILE A 173 4.45 1.85 -9.07
CA ILE A 173 5.80 1.38 -9.39
C ILE A 173 6.57 1.23 -8.08
N LYS A 174 6.90 -0.01 -7.71
CA LYS A 174 7.66 -0.34 -6.49
C LYS A 174 8.92 -1.11 -6.86
N PRO A 175 9.97 -1.09 -6.01
CA PRO A 175 11.06 -2.04 -6.10
C PRO A 175 10.51 -3.47 -6.04
N LEU A 176 10.99 -4.32 -6.93
CA LEU A 176 10.76 -5.75 -6.83
C LEU A 176 11.84 -6.32 -5.91
N ILE A 177 11.45 -6.87 -4.79
CA ILE A 177 12.34 -7.54 -3.85
C ILE A 177 11.99 -9.03 -3.89
N THR A 178 12.95 -9.86 -4.27
CA THR A 178 12.83 -11.31 -4.20
C THR A 178 13.52 -11.83 -2.95
N LEU A 179 12.94 -12.83 -2.34
CA LEU A 179 13.50 -13.54 -1.20
C LEU A 179 13.44 -15.04 -1.45
N ASP A 180 14.56 -15.71 -1.12
CA ASP A 180 14.62 -17.16 -1.01
C ASP A 180 14.26 -17.57 0.43
N ALA A 181 13.22 -18.37 0.59
CA ALA A 181 12.80 -18.84 1.90
C ALA A 181 12.49 -20.33 1.91
N VAL A 182 12.71 -20.94 3.04
CA VAL A 182 12.46 -22.36 3.26
C VAL A 182 10.98 -22.58 3.48
N VAL A 183 10.42 -23.60 2.83
CA VAL A 183 9.05 -24.04 3.07
C VAL A 183 8.99 -24.76 4.43
N LEU A 184 8.14 -24.26 5.32
CA LEU A 184 7.93 -24.77 6.66
C LEU A 184 6.65 -25.58 6.81
N GLY A 185 5.65 -25.26 5.99
CA GLY A 185 4.35 -25.92 6.04
C GLY A 185 3.43 -25.52 4.89
N TYR A 186 2.33 -26.20 4.77
CA TYR A 186 1.28 -25.91 3.80
C TYR A 186 -0.11 -25.99 4.43
N ALA A 187 -1.06 -25.27 3.86
CA ALA A 187 -2.48 -25.39 4.14
C ALA A 187 -3.22 -25.82 2.89
N GLU A 188 -4.11 -26.78 3.01
CA GLU A 188 -5.00 -27.22 1.95
C GLU A 188 -6.24 -26.34 1.89
N GLY A 189 -6.85 -26.21 0.72
CA GLY A 189 -8.12 -25.52 0.53
C GLY A 189 -9.29 -26.33 1.05
N GLU A 190 -10.40 -25.65 1.33
CA GLU A 190 -11.66 -26.26 1.78
C GLU A 190 -12.76 -26.12 0.73
N GLY A 191 -13.75 -26.99 0.77
CA GLY A 191 -14.90 -26.97 -0.10
C GLY A 191 -14.56 -27.12 -1.57
N LEU A 192 -14.80 -26.11 -2.39
CA LEU A 192 -14.49 -26.13 -3.84
C LEU A 192 -12.99 -26.18 -4.15
N GLN A 193 -12.12 -25.92 -3.18
CA GLN A 193 -10.67 -25.95 -3.30
C GLN A 193 -10.03 -27.15 -2.59
N GLU A 194 -10.82 -28.10 -2.12
CA GLU A 194 -10.35 -29.36 -1.54
C GLU A 194 -9.45 -30.10 -2.58
N GLY A 195 -8.35 -30.67 -2.13
CA GLY A 195 -7.35 -31.27 -3.00
C GLY A 195 -6.45 -30.26 -3.73
N MET A 196 -6.42 -29.01 -3.29
CA MET A 196 -5.54 -27.97 -3.82
C MET A 196 -4.75 -27.30 -2.69
N LEU A 197 -3.49 -26.96 -2.97
CA LEU A 197 -2.70 -26.10 -2.10
C LEU A 197 -3.34 -24.71 -2.00
N ARG A 198 -3.57 -24.25 -0.77
CA ARG A 198 -4.14 -22.92 -0.50
C ARG A 198 -3.08 -21.91 -0.13
N GLU A 199 -2.22 -22.26 0.81
CA GLU A 199 -1.17 -21.37 1.32
C GLU A 199 0.10 -22.17 1.61
N VAL A 200 1.25 -21.54 1.42
CA VAL A 200 2.56 -22.05 1.83
C VAL A 200 3.12 -21.16 2.93
N LEU A 201 3.51 -21.76 4.04
CA LEU A 201 4.23 -21.10 5.13
C LEU A 201 5.72 -21.13 4.85
N VAL A 202 6.38 -19.97 4.88
CA VAL A 202 7.81 -19.87 4.59
C VAL A 202 8.56 -19.14 5.69
N GLY A 203 9.82 -19.50 5.84
CA GLY A 203 10.68 -18.93 6.87
C GLY A 203 12.13 -18.77 6.44
N LEU A 204 12.85 -17.95 7.20
CA LEU A 204 14.29 -17.80 7.08
C LEU A 204 14.99 -18.62 8.16
N SER A 205 16.09 -19.29 7.81
CA SER A 205 16.92 -19.97 8.78
C SER A 205 17.67 -18.96 9.65
N THR A 206 17.54 -19.09 10.98
CA THR A 206 18.23 -18.25 11.96
C THR A 206 19.36 -19.01 12.67
N GLY A 207 19.42 -20.33 12.47
CA GLY A 207 20.42 -21.20 13.07
C GLY A 207 20.21 -22.65 12.65
N LYS A 208 20.89 -23.56 13.32
CA LYS A 208 20.76 -25.00 13.04
C LYS A 208 19.37 -25.48 13.47
N ASN A 209 18.52 -25.82 12.50
CA ASN A 209 17.12 -26.24 12.69
C ASN A 209 16.22 -25.20 13.37
N GLU A 210 16.57 -23.93 13.25
CA GLU A 210 15.77 -22.81 13.74
C GLU A 210 15.33 -21.95 12.57
N TYR A 211 14.05 -21.60 12.54
CA TYR A 211 13.43 -20.86 11.46
C TYR A 211 12.53 -19.75 12.00
N LEU A 212 12.69 -18.56 11.44
CA LEU A 212 11.76 -17.44 11.65
C LEU A 212 10.70 -17.49 10.56
N ASN A 213 9.44 -17.66 10.94
CA ASN A 213 8.31 -17.53 10.04
C ASN A 213 8.23 -16.07 9.53
N ILE A 214 8.27 -15.88 8.20
CA ILE A 214 8.29 -14.55 7.58
C ILE A 214 7.10 -14.25 6.71
N ALA A 215 6.48 -15.25 6.09
CA ALA A 215 5.37 -15.02 5.18
C ALA A 215 4.48 -16.25 4.98
N ARG A 216 3.26 -15.97 4.50
CA ARG A 216 2.31 -16.95 3.96
C ARG A 216 2.07 -16.57 2.51
N ILE A 217 2.25 -17.52 1.61
CA ILE A 217 2.15 -17.31 0.17
C ILE A 217 0.90 -18.04 -0.32
N SER A 218 -0.08 -17.29 -0.84
CA SER A 218 -1.36 -17.81 -1.35
C SER A 218 -1.58 -17.57 -2.83
N ASN A 219 -0.65 -16.88 -3.50
CA ASN A 219 -0.75 -16.48 -4.89
C ASN A 219 0.51 -16.85 -5.66
N GLY A 220 0.43 -16.87 -6.99
CA GLY A 220 1.57 -17.13 -7.87
C GLY A 220 1.58 -18.54 -8.45
N PHE A 221 0.61 -19.39 -8.08
CA PHE A 221 0.47 -20.76 -8.57
C PHE A 221 -0.75 -20.89 -9.50
N SER A 222 -0.61 -21.63 -10.58
CA SER A 222 -1.74 -22.06 -11.40
C SER A 222 -2.51 -23.20 -10.71
N ASN A 223 -3.76 -23.44 -11.13
CA ASN A 223 -4.57 -24.55 -10.58
C ASN A 223 -3.93 -25.95 -10.79
N ALA A 224 -3.09 -26.11 -11.81
CA ALA A 224 -2.35 -27.36 -12.01
C ALA A 224 -1.23 -27.50 -10.98
N GLU A 225 -0.44 -26.43 -10.81
CA GLU A 225 0.66 -26.39 -9.85
C GLU A 225 0.17 -26.55 -8.41
N THR A 226 -0.99 -25.99 -8.03
CA THR A 226 -1.52 -26.15 -6.67
C THR A 226 -1.81 -27.59 -6.30
N LYS A 227 -2.23 -28.44 -7.26
CA LYS A 227 -2.45 -29.88 -7.05
C LYS A 227 -1.15 -30.65 -6.94
N GLU A 228 -0.20 -30.37 -7.83
CA GLU A 228 1.10 -31.02 -7.84
C GLU A 228 1.90 -30.70 -6.59
N LEU A 229 1.92 -29.42 -6.18
CA LEU A 229 2.58 -28.97 -4.95
C LEU A 229 1.95 -29.54 -3.69
N LEU A 230 0.61 -29.66 -3.62
CA LEU A 230 -0.04 -30.30 -2.49
C LEU A 230 0.45 -31.74 -2.32
N SER A 231 0.40 -32.54 -3.39
CA SER A 231 0.85 -33.94 -3.36
C SER A 231 2.34 -34.05 -3.01
N PHE A 232 3.17 -33.12 -3.50
CA PHE A 232 4.59 -33.04 -3.19
C PHE A 232 4.82 -32.79 -1.72
N PHE A 233 4.16 -31.80 -1.12
CA PHE A 233 4.30 -31.44 0.28
C PHE A 233 3.70 -32.48 1.24
N GLU A 234 2.65 -33.20 0.83
CA GLU A 234 2.12 -34.35 1.61
C GLU A 234 3.17 -35.41 1.84
N GLY A 235 4.02 -35.68 0.84
CA GLY A 235 5.15 -36.62 0.96
C GLY A 235 6.26 -36.16 1.90
N MET A 236 6.24 -34.89 2.32
CA MET A 236 7.25 -34.28 3.20
C MET A 236 6.76 -33.97 4.61
N LYS A 237 5.53 -34.35 4.92
CA LYS A 237 4.88 -34.10 6.22
C LYS A 237 5.72 -34.59 7.39
N VAL A 238 5.79 -33.78 8.45
CA VAL A 238 6.44 -34.12 9.72
C VAL A 238 5.50 -33.87 10.88
N ASP A 239 5.68 -34.63 11.96
CA ASP A 239 5.02 -34.33 13.21
C ASP A 239 5.64 -33.10 13.85
N SER A 240 4.79 -32.16 14.28
CA SER A 240 5.20 -30.92 14.91
C SER A 240 4.26 -30.51 16.01
N ASN A 241 4.82 -29.96 17.09
CA ASN A 241 4.05 -29.31 18.16
C ASN A 241 3.80 -27.82 17.85
N TYR A 242 4.38 -27.28 16.79
CA TYR A 242 4.13 -25.92 16.35
C TYR A 242 2.80 -25.86 15.59
N LEU A 243 1.94 -24.95 16.00
CA LEU A 243 0.64 -24.69 15.38
C LEU A 243 0.64 -23.29 14.79
N GLU A 244 0.44 -23.19 13.51
CA GLU A 244 0.15 -21.96 12.78
C GLU A 244 -1.17 -22.14 12.04
N VAL A 245 -1.97 -21.05 11.92
CA VAL A 245 -3.28 -21.09 11.29
C VAL A 245 -3.27 -20.19 10.06
N ALA A 246 -3.71 -20.72 8.92
CA ALA A 246 -3.86 -19.98 7.69
C ALA A 246 -4.94 -18.87 7.79
N GLY A 247 -4.95 -17.95 6.87
CA GLY A 247 -5.96 -16.89 6.79
C GLY A 247 -7.40 -17.39 6.65
N THR A 248 -7.58 -18.65 6.27
CA THR A 248 -8.86 -19.38 6.18
C THR A 248 -9.25 -20.14 7.46
N ASN A 249 -8.52 -19.96 8.56
CA ASN A 249 -8.62 -20.72 9.82
C ASN A 249 -8.24 -22.21 9.72
N VAL A 250 -7.64 -22.64 8.62
CA VAL A 250 -7.10 -24.00 8.47
C VAL A 250 -5.70 -24.05 9.08
N ALA A 251 -5.40 -25.08 9.88
CA ALA A 251 -4.06 -25.25 10.43
C ALA A 251 -3.04 -25.67 9.35
N PHE A 252 -1.84 -25.10 9.41
CA PHE A 252 -0.76 -25.55 8.55
C PHE A 252 -0.28 -26.95 8.94
N THR A 253 -0.14 -27.81 7.94
CA THR A 253 0.58 -29.07 8.05
C THR A 253 2.06 -28.78 7.88
N MET A 254 2.88 -29.10 8.88
CA MET A 254 4.33 -28.84 8.82
C MET A 254 5.04 -29.87 7.96
N VAL A 255 6.07 -29.41 7.23
CA VAL A 255 6.88 -30.25 6.35
C VAL A 255 8.36 -30.20 6.76
N LYS A 256 9.13 -31.17 6.29
CA LYS A 256 10.59 -31.16 6.42
C LYS A 256 11.15 -29.92 5.72
N PRO A 257 11.90 -29.03 6.41
CA PRO A 257 12.36 -27.75 5.86
C PRO A 257 13.60 -27.92 4.96
N VAL A 258 13.41 -28.49 3.79
CA VAL A 258 14.47 -28.77 2.79
C VAL A 258 14.22 -28.10 1.44
N GLU A 259 12.98 -27.67 1.19
CA GLU A 259 12.63 -26.98 -0.03
C GLU A 259 12.75 -25.47 0.14
N VAL A 260 13.29 -24.81 -0.87
CA VAL A 260 13.46 -23.36 -0.92
C VAL A 260 12.65 -22.82 -2.11
N ILE A 261 11.89 -21.78 -1.88
CA ILE A 261 11.17 -21.08 -2.92
C ILE A 261 11.59 -19.62 -2.96
N GLU A 262 11.69 -19.08 -4.17
CA GLU A 262 11.82 -17.64 -4.41
C GLU A 262 10.43 -17.03 -4.53
N PHE A 263 10.20 -15.93 -3.81
CA PHE A 263 8.95 -15.18 -3.87
C PHE A 263 9.19 -13.67 -3.80
N THR A 264 8.19 -12.88 -4.19
CA THR A 264 8.25 -11.42 -4.27
C THR A 264 7.17 -10.76 -3.45
#